data_2179cc58cf5e8e27c4f241b62fd4a23c
#
_entry.id   2179cc58cf5e8e27c4f241b62fd4a23c
#
_cell.length_a   1.000
_cell.length_b   1.000
_cell.length_c   1.000
_cell.angle_alpha   90.00
_cell.angle_beta   90.00
_cell.angle_gamma   90.00
#
_symmetry.space_group_name_H-M   'P 1'
#
loop_
_entity.id
_entity.type
_entity.pdbx_description
1 polymer ?
#
loop_
_entity_poly.entity_id
_entity_poly.type
_entity_poly.pdbx_seq_one_letter_code
_entity_poly.pdbx_strand_id
1 'polypeptide(L)'
;MPQPTSSSVMRQIINEQLQISESNPIKARYYDYDRFTYPWHFHSQYEIIYVKKGRGCCFVGDCIEQFADGDVILFGPNLPHYMRSDDAYHGDNPRLRVQGTIIQFEENFMQYSFDHYPQFHQIRVLLKEARRGVVFHTADASPVRDMVSAFPELKGFGQITGLLDLLQALAVSVPRRMLASPCYYEKFPTAGNKRIDKIISFINSNYTRSLKLDEIAEMANMNSSAFCRFFKDATEKTFLQYVADMRIGYACKLLTIGDMEVSQIAVECGFDSIPHFNRTFKQLTGLTPTQYRNQIMK
;
A
#
# COMPACT_ATOMS: atom_id res chain seq x y z
N MET A 1 -0.53 27.03 -20.92
CA MET A 1 -0.93 25.63 -20.83
C MET A 1 -1.98 25.54 -19.71
N PRO A 2 -3.17 25.00 -19.92
CA PRO A 2 -4.17 24.91 -18.88
C PRO A 2 -3.72 23.89 -17.84
N GLN A 3 -3.81 24.25 -16.56
CA GLN A 3 -3.58 23.34 -15.45
C GLN A 3 -4.64 22.22 -15.48
N PRO A 4 -4.27 20.96 -15.19
CA PRO A 4 -5.26 19.87 -15.14
C PRO A 4 -6.22 20.13 -13.98
N THR A 5 -7.52 20.11 -14.29
CA THR A 5 -8.58 20.23 -13.30
C THR A 5 -8.53 19.05 -12.31
N SER A 6 -8.76 19.32 -11.04
CA SER A 6 -8.57 18.40 -9.89
C SER A 6 -9.30 17.05 -9.99
N SER A 7 -10.24 16.89 -10.93
CA SER A 7 -11.01 15.64 -11.11
C SER A 7 -10.31 14.56 -11.93
N SER A 8 -9.23 14.88 -12.68
CA SER A 8 -8.54 13.92 -13.55
C SER A 8 -7.39 13.17 -12.86
N VAL A 9 -6.90 13.66 -11.72
CA VAL A 9 -5.71 13.12 -11.02
C VAL A 9 -6.03 11.90 -10.14
N MET A 10 -7.33 11.63 -9.87
CA MET A 10 -7.73 10.55 -8.95
C MET A 10 -8.03 9.19 -9.63
N ARG A 11 -7.81 9.05 -10.93
CA ARG A 11 -8.35 7.92 -11.73
C ARG A 11 -7.51 6.66 -11.79
N GLN A 12 -6.27 6.65 -11.31
CA GLN A 12 -5.39 5.47 -11.40
C GLN A 12 -4.58 5.26 -10.12
N ILE A 13 -4.36 4.00 -9.73
CA ILE A 13 -3.27 3.68 -8.80
C ILE A 13 -1.98 3.97 -9.54
N ILE A 14 -1.15 4.81 -8.95
CA ILE A 14 0.12 5.19 -9.53
C ILE A 14 1.16 4.12 -9.13
N ASN A 15 1.86 3.59 -10.12
CA ASN A 15 3.11 2.90 -9.86
C ASN A 15 4.19 3.96 -9.67
N GLU A 16 4.56 4.23 -8.42
CA GLU A 16 5.57 5.20 -8.09
C GLU A 16 6.95 4.67 -8.48
N GLN A 17 7.60 5.36 -9.42
CA GLN A 17 8.98 5.06 -9.80
C GLN A 17 9.93 5.76 -8.84
N LEU A 18 10.40 5.03 -7.83
CA LEU A 18 11.39 5.55 -6.90
C LEU A 18 12.77 5.54 -7.54
N GLN A 19 13.49 6.66 -7.41
CA GLN A 19 14.89 6.76 -7.85
C GLN A 19 15.80 6.10 -6.79
N ILE A 20 15.72 4.80 -6.68
CA ILE A 20 16.59 3.95 -5.88
C ILE A 20 17.40 3.10 -6.88
N SER A 21 18.68 2.88 -6.62
CA SER A 21 19.56 2.11 -7.49
C SER A 21 20.29 1.05 -6.70
N GLU A 22 20.84 0.04 -7.38
CA GLU A 22 21.64 -1.01 -6.73
C GLU A 22 22.83 -0.46 -5.95
N SER A 23 23.39 0.68 -6.38
CA SER A 23 24.48 1.38 -5.69
C SER A 23 24.02 2.23 -4.49
N ASN A 24 22.71 2.52 -4.41
CA ASN A 24 22.10 3.26 -3.30
C ASN A 24 20.72 2.67 -2.98
N PRO A 25 20.67 1.49 -2.32
CA PRO A 25 19.44 0.72 -2.16
C PRO A 25 18.51 1.26 -1.08
N ILE A 26 18.90 2.33 -0.36
CA ILE A 26 18.15 2.93 0.74
C ILE A 26 17.97 4.41 0.47
N LYS A 27 16.75 4.91 0.56
CA LYS A 27 16.41 6.32 0.47
C LYS A 27 15.64 6.73 1.72
N ALA A 28 16.06 7.80 2.37
CA ALA A 28 15.37 8.33 3.54
C ALA A 28 15.26 9.86 3.45
N ARG A 29 14.14 10.38 3.93
CA ARG A 29 13.88 11.82 3.94
C ARG A 29 12.93 12.20 5.07
N TYR A 30 13.03 13.42 5.52
CA TYR A 30 11.99 14.06 6.31
C TYR A 30 10.84 14.50 5.41
N TYR A 31 9.64 14.55 5.96
CA TYR A 31 8.53 15.23 5.34
C TYR A 31 7.88 16.21 6.30
N ASP A 32 7.39 17.30 5.74
CA ASP A 32 6.62 18.35 6.43
C ASP A 32 5.61 18.92 5.43
N TYR A 33 4.38 18.44 5.50
CA TYR A 33 3.31 18.77 4.56
C TYR A 33 2.14 19.43 5.29
N ASP A 34 1.35 20.22 4.59
CA ASP A 34 0.08 20.71 5.13
C ASP A 34 -0.88 19.55 5.39
N ARG A 35 -0.88 18.57 4.51
CA ARG A 35 -1.62 17.31 4.61
C ARG A 35 -1.04 16.26 3.67
N PHE A 36 -1.38 15.00 3.88
CA PHE A 36 -1.10 13.96 2.90
C PHE A 36 -1.97 14.16 1.65
N THR A 37 -1.33 14.29 0.49
CA THR A 37 -1.97 14.52 -0.81
C THR A 37 -1.58 13.50 -1.86
N TYR A 38 -0.58 12.65 -1.57
CA TYR A 38 -0.10 11.67 -2.53
C TYR A 38 -1.23 10.67 -2.80
N PRO A 39 -1.52 10.37 -4.08
CA PRO A 39 -2.66 9.53 -4.43
C PRO A 39 -2.43 8.06 -4.04
N TRP A 40 -3.45 7.24 -4.23
CA TRP A 40 -3.34 5.79 -4.10
C TRP A 40 -2.26 5.24 -5.03
N HIS A 41 -1.26 4.57 -4.46
CA HIS A 41 -0.08 4.13 -5.19
C HIS A 41 0.46 2.81 -4.64
N PHE A 42 1.40 2.24 -5.36
CA PHE A 42 2.25 1.14 -4.93
C PHE A 42 3.62 1.30 -5.58
N HIS A 43 4.60 0.64 -5.03
CA HIS A 43 5.98 0.56 -5.54
C HIS A 43 6.61 -0.78 -5.16
N SER A 44 7.73 -1.13 -5.79
CA SER A 44 8.41 -2.41 -5.57
C SER A 44 9.30 -2.45 -4.32
N GLN A 45 9.46 -1.35 -3.61
CA GLN A 45 10.28 -1.20 -2.43
C GLN A 45 9.47 -1.46 -1.16
N TYR A 46 10.17 -1.80 -0.06
CA TYR A 46 9.65 -1.61 1.28
C TYR A 46 9.61 -0.14 1.63
N GLU A 47 8.62 0.28 2.40
CA GLU A 47 8.51 1.65 2.88
C GLU A 47 8.15 1.67 4.37
N ILE A 48 8.91 2.46 5.14
CA ILE A 48 8.62 2.78 6.54
C ILE A 48 8.19 4.23 6.58
N ILE A 49 6.95 4.49 7.06
CA ILE A 49 6.47 5.84 7.34
C ILE A 49 6.36 5.99 8.86
N TYR A 50 7.08 6.95 9.40
CA TYR A 50 6.94 7.40 10.78
C TYR A 50 6.14 8.70 10.82
N VAL A 51 5.05 8.70 11.55
CA VAL A 51 4.22 9.90 11.78
C VAL A 51 4.68 10.56 13.08
N LYS A 52 5.60 11.53 12.99
CA LYS A 52 6.03 12.31 14.14
C LYS A 52 4.89 13.19 14.65
N LYS A 53 4.14 13.78 13.72
CA LYS A 53 2.99 14.64 13.99
C LYS A 53 1.98 14.47 12.85
N GLY A 54 0.72 14.22 13.20
CA GLY A 54 -0.37 14.09 12.24
C GLY A 54 -1.35 13.01 12.62
N ARG A 55 -2.57 13.12 12.12
CA ARG A 55 -3.61 12.11 12.27
C ARG A 55 -4.45 12.00 11.02
N GLY A 56 -5.05 10.85 10.84
CA GLY A 56 -5.89 10.56 9.67
C GLY A 56 -6.10 9.08 9.45
N CYS A 57 -6.42 8.71 8.23
CA CYS A 57 -6.64 7.32 7.82
C CYS A 57 -5.56 6.86 6.86
N CYS A 58 -5.06 5.65 7.07
CA CYS A 58 -4.21 4.91 6.16
C CYS A 58 -5.03 3.80 5.49
N PHE A 59 -5.04 3.80 4.17
CA PHE A 59 -5.70 2.79 3.35
C PHE A 59 -4.64 1.82 2.87
N VAL A 60 -4.78 0.54 3.17
CA VAL A 60 -3.78 -0.49 2.87
C VAL A 60 -4.47 -1.74 2.37
N GLY A 61 -4.32 -2.05 1.10
CA GLY A 61 -5.02 -3.18 0.52
C GLY A 61 -6.54 -3.08 0.70
N ASP A 62 -7.11 -3.97 1.48
CA ASP A 62 -8.54 -4.02 1.83
C ASP A 62 -8.84 -3.47 3.24
N CYS A 63 -7.88 -2.81 3.89
CA CYS A 63 -7.99 -2.26 5.24
C CYS A 63 -7.98 -0.74 5.25
N ILE A 64 -8.72 -0.16 6.18
CA ILE A 64 -8.63 1.26 6.55
C ILE A 64 -8.22 1.31 8.02
N GLU A 65 -7.11 1.96 8.30
CA GLU A 65 -6.54 2.12 9.62
C GLU A 65 -6.42 3.59 9.98
N GLN A 66 -6.67 3.94 11.23
CA GLN A 66 -6.35 5.28 11.73
C GLN A 66 -4.88 5.36 12.12
N PHE A 67 -4.24 6.47 11.78
CA PHE A 67 -2.90 6.78 12.26
C PHE A 67 -2.90 8.07 13.09
N ALA A 68 -1.95 8.14 14.02
CA ALA A 68 -1.75 9.26 14.92
C ALA A 68 -0.26 9.54 15.16
N ASP A 69 0.01 10.57 15.95
CA ASP A 69 1.36 10.93 16.39
C ASP A 69 2.08 9.73 17.02
N GLY A 70 3.25 9.41 16.53
CA GLY A 70 4.08 8.32 17.03
C GLY A 70 3.93 7.00 16.28
N ASP A 71 2.97 6.86 15.38
CA ASP A 71 2.81 5.63 14.64
C ASP A 71 3.94 5.42 13.64
N VAL A 72 4.38 4.17 13.54
CA VAL A 72 5.28 3.69 12.50
C VAL A 72 4.51 2.67 11.67
N ILE A 73 4.51 2.83 10.34
CA ILE A 73 3.83 1.92 9.43
C ILE A 73 4.87 1.39 8.45
N LEU A 74 4.93 0.06 8.30
CA LEU A 74 5.79 -0.62 7.36
C LEU A 74 4.95 -1.25 6.26
N PHE A 75 5.17 -0.81 5.02
CA PHE A 75 4.58 -1.38 3.81
C PHE A 75 5.56 -2.28 3.10
N GLY A 76 5.08 -3.43 2.65
CA GLY A 76 5.84 -4.33 1.80
C GLY A 76 5.75 -3.98 0.32
N PRO A 77 6.59 -4.62 -0.51
CA PRO A 77 6.59 -4.42 -1.95
C PRO A 77 5.23 -4.68 -2.59
N ASN A 78 4.89 -3.83 -3.57
CA ASN A 78 3.68 -3.93 -4.38
C ASN A 78 2.36 -3.89 -3.60
N LEU A 79 2.38 -3.47 -2.33
CA LEU A 79 1.19 -3.29 -1.52
C LEU A 79 0.56 -1.92 -1.80
N PRO A 80 -0.64 -1.86 -2.40
CA PRO A 80 -1.31 -0.60 -2.63
C PRO A 80 -1.65 0.09 -1.30
N HIS A 81 -1.26 1.36 -1.19
CA HIS A 81 -1.51 2.14 0.01
C HIS A 81 -1.74 3.63 -0.29
N TYR A 82 -2.31 4.32 0.68
CA TYR A 82 -2.64 5.74 0.62
C TYR A 82 -2.85 6.29 2.02
N MET A 83 -2.31 7.46 2.29
CA MET A 83 -2.54 8.17 3.54
C MET A 83 -3.39 9.43 3.30
N ARG A 84 -4.39 9.64 4.14
CA ARG A 84 -5.27 10.80 4.13
C ARG A 84 -5.29 11.43 5.51
N SER A 85 -4.96 12.71 5.58
CA SER A 85 -5.11 13.48 6.81
C SER A 85 -6.59 13.74 7.12
N ASP A 86 -6.92 13.91 8.41
CA ASP A 86 -8.27 14.28 8.87
C ASP A 86 -8.75 15.59 8.23
N ASP A 87 -10.05 15.79 8.19
CA ASP A 87 -10.67 16.98 7.58
C ASP A 87 -10.22 18.30 8.25
N ALA A 88 -9.81 18.26 9.52
CA ALA A 88 -9.22 19.41 10.21
C ALA A 88 -7.99 19.99 9.49
N TYR A 89 -7.26 19.17 8.71
CA TYR A 89 -6.08 19.59 7.92
C TYR A 89 -6.45 20.23 6.58
N HIS A 90 -7.73 20.30 6.24
CA HIS A 90 -8.22 20.91 4.99
C HIS A 90 -8.50 22.42 5.14
N GLY A 91 -8.41 22.98 6.35
CA GLY A 91 -8.55 24.42 6.61
C GLY A 91 -7.21 25.17 6.55
N ASP A 92 -7.26 26.48 6.53
CA ASP A 92 -6.09 27.37 6.53
C ASP A 92 -5.42 27.51 7.91
N ASN A 93 -5.30 26.40 8.66
CA ASN A 93 -4.64 26.40 9.95
C ASN A 93 -3.15 26.01 9.83
N PRO A 94 -2.21 26.97 9.83
CA PRO A 94 -0.79 26.68 9.62
C PRO A 94 -0.15 25.88 10.77
N ARG A 95 -0.85 25.68 11.87
CA ARG A 95 -0.38 24.85 13.01
C ARG A 95 -0.67 23.37 12.82
N LEU A 96 -1.58 23.02 11.90
CA LEU A 96 -1.89 21.65 11.56
C LEU A 96 -1.04 21.22 10.36
N ARG A 97 0.01 20.47 10.63
CA ARG A 97 0.93 19.92 9.64
C ARG A 97 1.17 18.45 9.92
N VAL A 98 1.43 17.69 8.88
CA VAL A 98 1.88 16.30 9.00
C VAL A 98 3.39 16.23 8.81
N GLN A 99 4.09 15.71 9.80
CA GLN A 99 5.54 15.68 9.85
C GLN A 99 6.06 14.29 10.22
N GLY A 100 7.18 13.91 9.67
CA GLY A 100 7.80 12.65 10.03
C GLY A 100 8.94 12.25 9.10
N THR A 101 9.15 10.95 8.99
CA THR A 101 10.23 10.35 8.20
C THR A 101 9.67 9.28 7.27
N ILE A 102 10.17 9.24 6.05
CA ILE A 102 9.95 8.15 5.09
C ILE A 102 11.29 7.50 4.82
N ILE A 103 11.34 6.16 4.96
CA ILE A 103 12.51 5.33 4.63
C ILE A 103 12.04 4.29 3.63
N GLN A 104 12.69 4.22 2.48
CA GLN A 104 12.40 3.27 1.40
C GLN A 104 13.66 2.46 1.11
N PHE A 105 13.50 1.15 0.90
CA PHE A 105 14.62 0.28 0.55
C PHE A 105 14.19 -0.84 -0.39
N GLU A 106 15.14 -1.29 -1.23
CA GLU A 106 14.88 -2.29 -2.26
C GLU A 106 14.39 -3.62 -1.69
N GLU A 107 13.45 -4.28 -2.40
CA GLU A 107 12.93 -5.60 -2.03
C GLU A 107 14.05 -6.64 -1.89
N ASN A 108 15.05 -6.59 -2.77
CA ASN A 108 16.19 -7.50 -2.78
C ASN A 108 17.36 -7.07 -1.88
N PHE A 109 17.20 -5.97 -1.09
CA PHE A 109 18.24 -5.51 -0.17
C PHE A 109 18.61 -6.62 0.82
N MET A 110 19.87 -7.06 0.76
CA MET A 110 20.40 -8.15 1.59
C MET A 110 19.56 -9.44 1.61
N GLN A 111 18.76 -9.70 0.57
CA GLN A 111 17.83 -10.81 0.52
C GLN A 111 18.47 -12.15 0.83
N TYR A 112 19.66 -12.43 0.25
CA TYR A 112 20.39 -13.67 0.54
C TYR A 112 20.66 -13.84 2.05
N SER A 113 21.11 -12.77 2.72
CA SER A 113 21.42 -12.81 4.16
C SER A 113 20.16 -13.02 4.99
N PHE A 114 19.07 -12.33 4.65
CA PHE A 114 17.80 -12.49 5.35
C PHE A 114 17.21 -13.89 5.20
N ASP A 115 17.38 -14.52 4.04
CA ASP A 115 16.83 -15.85 3.77
C ASP A 115 17.66 -16.99 4.38
N HIS A 116 18.99 -16.84 4.44
CA HIS A 116 19.88 -17.97 4.76
C HIS A 116 20.47 -17.91 6.16
N TYR A 117 20.65 -16.73 6.77
CA TYR A 117 21.24 -16.64 8.10
C TYR A 117 20.19 -16.63 9.20
N PRO A 118 20.25 -17.60 10.16
CA PRO A 118 19.27 -17.69 11.25
C PRO A 118 19.16 -16.42 12.12
N GLN A 119 20.23 -15.62 12.19
CA GLN A 119 20.28 -14.37 12.96
C GLN A 119 19.26 -13.34 12.45
N PHE A 120 18.89 -13.40 11.18
CA PHE A 120 17.89 -12.52 10.57
C PHE A 120 16.45 -13.07 10.65
N HIS A 121 16.21 -14.15 11.38
CA HIS A 121 14.88 -14.78 11.44
C HIS A 121 13.77 -13.79 11.79
N GLN A 122 13.97 -12.94 12.80
CA GLN A 122 12.96 -11.96 13.23
C GLN A 122 12.68 -10.91 12.15
N ILE A 123 13.73 -10.40 11.50
CA ILE A 123 13.60 -9.45 10.38
C ILE A 123 12.88 -10.11 9.23
N ARG A 124 13.22 -11.35 8.86
CA ARG A 124 12.54 -12.09 7.80
C ARG A 124 11.03 -12.27 8.07
N VAL A 125 10.65 -12.58 9.32
CA VAL A 125 9.24 -12.67 9.72
C VAL A 125 8.56 -11.31 9.56
N LEU A 126 9.17 -10.23 10.05
CA LEU A 126 8.66 -8.88 9.91
C LEU A 126 8.47 -8.47 8.45
N LEU A 127 9.47 -8.70 7.59
CA LEU A 127 9.38 -8.35 6.16
C LEU A 127 8.30 -9.18 5.44
N LYS A 128 8.06 -10.41 5.87
CA LYS A 128 6.93 -11.22 5.37
C LYS A 128 5.58 -10.62 5.80
N GLU A 129 5.45 -10.21 7.06
CA GLU A 129 4.24 -9.56 7.59
C GLU A 129 4.00 -8.20 6.92
N ALA A 130 5.06 -7.46 6.58
CA ALA A 130 5.00 -6.17 5.91
C ALA A 130 4.28 -6.20 4.55
N ARG A 131 4.21 -7.34 3.90
CA ARG A 131 3.41 -7.53 2.67
C ARG A 131 1.91 -7.32 2.88
N ARG A 132 1.45 -7.34 4.12
CA ARG A 132 0.08 -6.98 4.52
C ARG A 132 -0.01 -5.57 5.11
N GLY A 133 1.11 -4.86 5.18
CA GLY A 133 1.24 -3.64 5.97
C GLY A 133 1.23 -3.95 7.47
N VAL A 134 2.15 -3.37 8.20
CA VAL A 134 2.26 -3.53 9.66
C VAL A 134 2.27 -2.16 10.31
N VAL A 135 1.40 -1.96 11.29
CA VAL A 135 1.38 -0.75 12.12
C VAL A 135 1.96 -1.05 13.50
N PHE A 136 2.76 -0.11 13.99
CA PHE A 136 3.35 -0.08 15.33
C PHE A 136 2.90 1.20 16.01
N HIS A 137 2.16 1.06 17.10
CA HIS A 137 1.81 2.18 17.96
C HIS A 137 2.90 2.35 19.00
N THR A 138 3.82 3.29 18.78
CA THR A 138 4.99 3.45 19.63
C THR A 138 4.72 4.42 20.78
N ALA A 139 5.16 4.08 21.98
CA ALA A 139 5.13 4.99 23.12
C ALA A 139 6.09 6.19 22.94
N ASP A 140 5.87 7.29 23.64
CA ASP A 140 6.65 8.52 23.48
C ASP A 140 8.17 8.35 23.71
N ALA A 141 8.57 7.49 24.60
CA ALA A 141 9.97 7.19 24.91
C ALA A 141 10.49 5.92 24.19
N SER A 142 9.91 5.54 23.07
CA SER A 142 10.33 4.34 22.33
C SER A 142 11.67 4.58 21.61
N PRO A 143 12.70 3.73 21.78
CA PRO A 143 13.94 3.82 21.01
C PRO A 143 13.70 3.80 19.49
N VAL A 144 12.63 3.14 19.03
CA VAL A 144 12.26 3.11 17.61
C VAL A 144 11.98 4.52 17.07
N ARG A 145 11.33 5.40 17.86
CA ARG A 145 11.07 6.79 17.45
C ARG A 145 12.37 7.56 17.23
N ASP A 146 13.35 7.39 18.12
CA ASP A 146 14.65 8.05 17.99
C ASP A 146 15.40 7.54 16.77
N MET A 147 15.43 6.22 16.57
CA MET A 147 16.09 5.59 15.43
C MET A 147 15.47 6.06 14.10
N VAL A 148 14.15 6.01 13.96
CA VAL A 148 13.48 6.41 12.71
C VAL A 148 13.56 7.92 12.47
N SER A 149 13.54 8.73 13.54
CA SER A 149 13.67 10.20 13.43
C SER A 149 15.08 10.62 12.99
N ALA A 150 16.12 9.96 13.47
CA ALA A 150 17.50 10.26 13.11
C ALA A 150 17.96 9.65 11.78
N PHE A 151 17.20 8.69 11.25
CA PHE A 151 17.61 7.89 10.09
C PHE A 151 18.04 8.70 8.86
N PRO A 152 17.35 9.80 8.44
CA PRO A 152 17.74 10.58 7.26
C PRO A 152 19.13 11.23 7.35
N GLU A 153 19.68 11.37 8.56
CA GLU A 153 21.03 11.92 8.78
C GLU A 153 22.13 10.87 8.54
N LEU A 154 21.78 9.58 8.57
CA LEU A 154 22.75 8.49 8.38
C LEU A 154 23.25 8.47 6.94
N LYS A 155 24.54 8.17 6.76
CA LYS A 155 25.22 8.10 5.46
C LYS A 155 26.11 6.87 5.36
N GLY A 156 26.32 6.41 4.13
CA GLY A 156 27.23 5.32 3.83
C GLY A 156 26.91 4.05 4.61
N PHE A 157 27.93 3.44 5.22
CA PHE A 157 27.77 2.19 5.97
C PHE A 157 26.81 2.34 7.18
N GLY A 158 26.81 3.52 7.83
CA GLY A 158 25.88 3.80 8.94
C GLY A 158 24.40 3.75 8.53
N GLN A 159 24.08 4.01 7.26
CA GLN A 159 22.72 3.87 6.75
C GLN A 159 22.30 2.39 6.65
N ILE A 160 23.24 1.52 6.29
CA ILE A 160 23.01 0.06 6.21
C ILE A 160 22.80 -0.52 7.61
N THR A 161 23.74 -0.25 8.53
CA THR A 161 23.63 -0.76 9.91
C THR A 161 22.43 -0.18 10.63
N GLY A 162 22.16 1.11 10.47
CA GLY A 162 20.98 1.76 11.04
C GLY A 162 19.65 1.17 10.54
N LEU A 163 19.57 0.74 9.25
CA LEU A 163 18.40 0.04 8.75
C LEU A 163 18.24 -1.35 9.40
N LEU A 164 19.33 -2.09 9.54
CA LEU A 164 19.29 -3.40 10.19
C LEU A 164 18.88 -3.27 11.66
N ASP A 165 19.45 -2.30 12.38
CA ASP A 165 19.09 -2.02 13.78
C ASP A 165 17.62 -1.61 13.92
N LEU A 166 17.12 -0.74 13.03
CA LEU A 166 15.72 -0.33 13.01
C LEU A 166 14.80 -1.51 12.71
N LEU A 167 15.10 -2.32 11.69
CA LEU A 167 14.32 -3.50 11.35
C LEU A 167 14.31 -4.53 12.49
N GLN A 168 15.44 -4.73 13.17
CA GLN A 168 15.52 -5.60 14.33
C GLN A 168 14.70 -5.05 15.51
N ALA A 169 14.79 -3.75 15.78
CA ALA A 169 13.99 -3.11 16.83
C ALA A 169 12.48 -3.24 16.53
N LEU A 170 12.06 -3.01 15.31
CA LEU A 170 10.67 -3.21 14.88
C LEU A 170 10.24 -4.69 14.96
N ALA A 171 11.13 -5.63 14.58
CA ALA A 171 10.83 -7.06 14.58
C ALA A 171 10.59 -7.62 16.00
N VAL A 172 11.28 -7.09 17.01
CA VAL A 172 11.13 -7.51 18.40
C VAL A 172 10.17 -6.61 19.20
N SER A 173 9.79 -5.46 18.65
CA SER A 173 8.85 -4.54 19.28
C SER A 173 7.45 -5.10 19.24
N VAL A 174 6.74 -4.95 20.32
CA VAL A 174 5.33 -5.30 20.43
C VAL A 174 4.61 -4.18 21.19
N PRO A 175 3.34 -3.97 20.93
CA PRO A 175 2.47 -4.66 19.99
C PRO A 175 2.61 -4.15 18.55
N ARG A 176 2.45 -5.05 17.58
CA ARG A 176 2.30 -4.71 16.16
C ARG A 176 1.08 -5.40 15.58
N ARG A 177 0.47 -4.79 14.57
CA ARG A 177 -0.72 -5.34 13.92
C ARG A 177 -0.60 -5.30 12.41
N MET A 178 -0.94 -6.41 11.76
CA MET A 178 -1.06 -6.48 10.30
C MET A 178 -2.35 -5.81 9.86
N LEU A 179 -2.29 -5.04 8.77
CA LEU A 179 -3.38 -4.21 8.28
C LEU A 179 -4.27 -4.97 7.30
N ALA A 180 -3.78 -5.28 6.11
CA ALA A 180 -4.59 -5.99 5.13
C ALA A 180 -4.95 -7.40 5.60
N SER A 181 -6.12 -7.88 5.18
CA SER A 181 -6.63 -9.20 5.58
C SER A 181 -5.69 -10.33 5.14
N PRO A 182 -5.70 -11.49 5.80
CA PRO A 182 -4.98 -12.67 5.32
C PRO A 182 -5.33 -12.99 3.86
N CYS A 183 -6.62 -12.92 3.55
CA CYS A 183 -7.11 -13.14 2.20
C CYS A 183 -6.56 -12.16 1.17
N TYR A 184 -6.20 -10.94 1.51
CA TYR A 184 -5.56 -9.99 0.60
C TYR A 184 -4.12 -10.39 0.33
N TYR A 185 -3.41 -10.91 1.33
CA TYR A 185 -1.99 -11.27 1.27
C TYR A 185 -1.73 -12.64 0.60
N GLU A 186 -2.50 -13.66 0.92
CA GLU A 186 -2.35 -15.02 0.33
C GLU A 186 -2.46 -15.00 -1.21
N LYS A 187 -2.83 -13.86 -1.76
CA LYS A 187 -3.05 -13.59 -3.18
C LYS A 187 -1.85 -13.01 -3.92
N PHE A 188 -0.80 -12.60 -3.20
CA PHE A 188 0.43 -12.11 -3.81
C PHE A 188 1.51 -13.17 -3.69
N PRO A 189 1.88 -13.86 -4.79
CA PRO A 189 2.93 -14.86 -4.75
C PRO A 189 4.26 -14.19 -4.37
N THR A 190 4.99 -14.93 -3.58
CA THR A 190 6.34 -14.58 -3.12
C THR A 190 7.28 -14.23 -4.27
N ALA A 191 8.17 -13.27 -3.99
CA ALA A 191 9.29 -12.86 -4.83
C ALA A 191 9.99 -14.01 -5.55
N GLY A 192 10.23 -13.83 -6.84
CA GLY A 192 11.01 -14.74 -7.67
C GLY A 192 10.51 -14.95 -9.09
N ASN A 193 9.24 -14.70 -9.36
CA ASN A 193 8.71 -14.83 -10.72
C ASN A 193 8.45 -13.46 -11.37
N LYS A 194 9.50 -12.87 -11.94
CA LYS A 194 9.45 -11.56 -12.64
C LYS A 194 8.27 -11.42 -13.62
N ARG A 195 7.74 -12.55 -14.12
CA ARG A 195 6.60 -12.57 -15.06
C ARG A 195 5.30 -12.24 -14.35
N ILE A 196 5.02 -12.84 -13.19
CA ILE A 196 3.80 -12.55 -12.43
C ILE A 196 3.84 -11.15 -11.83
N ASP A 197 5.01 -10.68 -11.37
CA ASP A 197 5.16 -9.34 -10.81
C ASP A 197 4.85 -8.27 -11.86
N LYS A 198 5.32 -8.45 -13.10
CA LYS A 198 4.99 -7.58 -14.24
C LYS A 198 3.48 -7.55 -14.53
N ILE A 199 2.83 -8.71 -14.48
CA ILE A 199 1.39 -8.83 -14.72
C ILE A 199 0.60 -8.14 -13.61
N ILE A 200 0.94 -8.40 -12.36
CA ILE A 200 0.30 -7.79 -11.19
C ILE A 200 0.48 -6.27 -11.23
N SER A 201 1.69 -5.78 -11.49
CA SER A 201 1.95 -4.35 -11.63
C SER A 201 1.09 -3.72 -12.73
N PHE A 202 0.96 -4.39 -13.88
CA PHE A 202 0.10 -3.91 -14.97
C PHE A 202 -1.38 -3.88 -14.57
N ILE A 203 -1.90 -4.94 -13.93
CA ILE A 203 -3.29 -4.99 -13.47
C ILE A 203 -3.54 -3.87 -12.44
N ASN A 204 -2.64 -3.71 -11.47
CA ASN A 204 -2.74 -2.69 -10.42
C ASN A 204 -2.75 -1.25 -11.00
N SER A 205 -2.09 -1.03 -12.12
CA SER A 205 -2.09 0.27 -12.81
C SER A 205 -3.30 0.48 -13.74
N ASN A 206 -4.08 -0.58 -14.03
CA ASN A 206 -5.10 -0.54 -15.08
C ASN A 206 -6.47 -1.13 -14.68
N TYR A 207 -6.68 -1.55 -13.44
CA TYR A 207 -7.89 -2.29 -13.04
C TYR A 207 -9.21 -1.49 -13.21
N THR A 208 -9.15 -0.16 -13.26
CA THR A 208 -10.34 0.69 -13.46
C THR A 208 -10.81 0.73 -14.91
N ARG A 209 -9.98 0.30 -15.88
CA ARG A 209 -10.38 0.16 -17.27
C ARG A 209 -10.85 -1.27 -17.58
N SER A 210 -11.47 -1.46 -18.74
CA SER A 210 -11.75 -2.81 -19.24
C SER A 210 -10.43 -3.53 -19.51
N LEU A 211 -10.18 -4.62 -18.78
CA LEU A 211 -9.03 -5.50 -18.95
C LEU A 211 -9.49 -6.77 -19.66
N LYS A 212 -8.95 -7.02 -20.86
CA LYS A 212 -9.23 -8.23 -21.62
C LYS A 212 -8.27 -9.35 -21.20
N LEU A 213 -8.81 -10.54 -20.97
CA LEU A 213 -8.01 -11.70 -20.57
C LEU A 213 -6.90 -12.01 -21.59
N ASP A 214 -7.21 -11.90 -22.88
CA ASP A 214 -6.24 -12.17 -23.96
C ASP A 214 -5.08 -11.18 -23.94
N GLU A 215 -5.34 -9.87 -23.69
CA GLU A 215 -4.31 -8.85 -23.54
C GLU A 215 -3.31 -9.21 -22.43
N ILE A 216 -3.81 -9.66 -21.29
CA ILE A 216 -2.96 -10.01 -20.15
C ILE A 216 -2.21 -11.34 -20.39
N ALA A 217 -2.86 -12.28 -21.05
CA ALA A 217 -2.24 -13.55 -21.42
C ALA A 217 -1.08 -13.35 -22.41
N GLU A 218 -1.23 -12.46 -23.40
CA GLU A 218 -0.16 -12.08 -24.33
C GLU A 218 1.04 -11.46 -23.60
N MET A 219 0.82 -10.61 -22.60
CA MET A 219 1.91 -10.06 -21.77
C MET A 219 2.71 -11.14 -21.04
N ALA A 220 2.06 -12.26 -20.72
CA ALA A 220 2.68 -13.43 -20.13
C ALA A 220 3.33 -14.37 -21.15
N ASN A 221 3.22 -14.10 -22.46
CA ASN A 221 3.52 -15.03 -23.55
C ASN A 221 2.79 -16.37 -23.38
N MET A 222 1.48 -16.33 -23.07
CA MET A 222 0.62 -17.48 -22.84
C MET A 222 -0.71 -17.32 -23.59
N ASN A 223 -1.37 -18.45 -23.90
CA ASN A 223 -2.78 -18.41 -24.25
C ASN A 223 -3.63 -18.21 -22.99
N SER A 224 -4.89 -17.75 -23.15
CA SER A 224 -5.79 -17.41 -22.06
C SER A 224 -6.02 -18.54 -21.06
N SER A 225 -6.10 -19.81 -21.53
CA SER A 225 -6.29 -20.98 -20.67
C SER A 225 -5.05 -21.30 -19.81
N ALA A 226 -3.86 -21.21 -20.41
CA ALA A 226 -2.60 -21.39 -19.69
C ALA A 226 -2.37 -20.25 -18.69
N PHE A 227 -2.69 -19.01 -19.09
CA PHE A 227 -2.63 -17.85 -18.23
C PHE A 227 -3.55 -17.99 -17.02
N CYS A 228 -4.81 -18.39 -17.20
CA CYS A 228 -5.75 -18.56 -16.09
C CYS A 228 -5.22 -19.54 -15.04
N ARG A 229 -4.62 -20.66 -15.46
CA ARG A 229 -3.99 -21.61 -14.54
C ARG A 229 -2.78 -21.00 -13.86
N PHE A 230 -1.84 -20.47 -14.64
CA PHE A 230 -0.63 -19.82 -14.13
C PHE A 230 -0.97 -18.70 -13.12
N PHE A 231 -1.92 -17.82 -13.46
CA PHE A 231 -2.33 -16.72 -12.59
C PHE A 231 -2.98 -17.23 -11.30
N LYS A 232 -3.85 -18.25 -11.40
CA LYS A 232 -4.50 -18.85 -10.24
C LYS A 232 -3.50 -19.59 -9.35
N ASP A 233 -2.56 -20.34 -9.93
CA ASP A 233 -1.52 -21.03 -9.16
C ASP A 233 -0.59 -20.03 -8.47
N ALA A 234 -0.31 -18.92 -9.13
CA ALA A 234 0.56 -17.88 -8.60
C ALA A 234 -0.13 -16.93 -7.58
N THR A 235 -1.44 -16.71 -7.68
CA THR A 235 -2.18 -15.71 -6.87
C THR A 235 -3.30 -16.32 -6.01
N GLU A 236 -3.53 -17.63 -6.13
CA GLU A 236 -4.66 -18.37 -5.52
C GLU A 236 -6.04 -17.83 -5.90
N LYS A 237 -6.10 -16.85 -6.81
CA LYS A 237 -7.32 -16.24 -7.33
C LYS A 237 -7.40 -16.33 -8.83
N THR A 238 -8.62 -16.37 -9.33
CA THR A 238 -8.81 -16.12 -10.76
C THR A 238 -8.51 -14.65 -11.08
N PHE A 239 -8.11 -14.38 -12.32
CA PHE A 239 -7.87 -13.01 -12.80
C PHE A 239 -9.06 -12.07 -12.52
N LEU A 240 -10.30 -12.53 -12.77
CA LEU A 240 -11.50 -11.73 -12.54
C LEU A 240 -11.74 -11.44 -11.05
N GLN A 241 -11.48 -12.41 -10.17
CA GLN A 241 -11.56 -12.20 -8.72
C GLN A 241 -10.54 -11.17 -8.26
N TYR A 242 -9.32 -11.26 -8.75
CA TYR A 242 -8.25 -10.31 -8.44
C TYR A 242 -8.63 -8.88 -8.84
N VAL A 243 -9.09 -8.69 -10.09
CA VAL A 243 -9.54 -7.38 -10.58
C VAL A 243 -10.74 -6.86 -9.77
N ALA A 244 -11.68 -7.73 -9.41
CA ALA A 244 -12.84 -7.36 -8.59
C ALA A 244 -12.42 -6.86 -7.20
N ASP A 245 -11.47 -7.54 -6.55
CA ASP A 245 -10.94 -7.10 -5.24
C ASP A 245 -10.30 -5.71 -5.31
N MET A 246 -9.49 -5.46 -6.36
CA MET A 246 -8.87 -4.16 -6.56
C MET A 246 -9.91 -3.05 -6.76
N ARG A 247 -10.94 -3.31 -7.57
CA ARG A 247 -12.03 -2.38 -7.83
C ARG A 247 -12.84 -2.08 -6.57
N ILE A 248 -13.13 -3.09 -5.75
CA ILE A 248 -13.88 -2.91 -4.50
C ILE A 248 -13.04 -2.18 -3.45
N GLY A 249 -11.74 -2.47 -3.33
CA GLY A 249 -10.83 -1.69 -2.47
C GLY A 249 -10.85 -0.20 -2.83
N TYR A 250 -10.81 0.11 -4.14
CA TYR A 250 -10.93 1.49 -4.62
C TYR A 250 -12.32 2.10 -4.35
N ALA A 251 -13.39 1.31 -4.49
CA ALA A 251 -14.74 1.77 -4.16
C ALA A 251 -14.89 2.10 -2.67
N CYS A 252 -14.34 1.29 -1.78
CA CYS A 252 -14.30 1.58 -0.35
C CYS A 252 -13.68 2.95 -0.06
N LYS A 253 -12.57 3.25 -0.75
CA LYS A 253 -11.91 4.56 -0.67
C LYS A 253 -12.84 5.69 -1.14
N LEU A 254 -13.44 5.56 -2.33
CA LEU A 254 -14.32 6.61 -2.88
C LEU A 254 -15.56 6.85 -2.01
N LEU A 255 -16.06 5.80 -1.36
CA LEU A 255 -17.18 5.91 -0.40
C LEU A 255 -16.81 6.70 0.86
N THR A 256 -15.52 6.74 1.24
CA THR A 256 -15.02 7.44 2.45
C THR A 256 -14.58 8.87 2.20
N ILE A 257 -14.20 9.23 0.96
CA ILE A 257 -13.55 10.52 0.67
C ILE A 257 -14.52 11.61 0.26
N GLY A 258 -15.72 11.27 -0.23
CA GLY A 258 -16.56 12.30 -0.83
C GLY A 258 -18.03 11.93 -1.00
N ASP A 259 -18.78 12.91 -1.51
CA ASP A 259 -20.23 12.84 -1.75
C ASP A 259 -20.59 12.21 -3.10
N MET A 260 -19.64 11.51 -3.73
CA MET A 260 -19.87 10.87 -5.02
C MET A 260 -20.99 9.83 -4.95
N GLU A 261 -21.95 9.87 -5.85
CA GLU A 261 -23.03 8.90 -5.90
C GLU A 261 -22.53 7.47 -6.09
N VAL A 262 -23.18 6.49 -5.45
CA VAL A 262 -22.80 5.06 -5.54
C VAL A 262 -22.73 4.58 -6.99
N SER A 263 -23.60 5.08 -7.84
CA SER A 263 -23.61 4.80 -9.28
C SER A 263 -22.37 5.32 -10.00
N GLN A 264 -21.92 6.51 -9.65
CA GLN A 264 -20.68 7.10 -10.19
C GLN A 264 -19.46 6.33 -9.71
N ILE A 265 -19.44 5.94 -8.43
CA ILE A 265 -18.36 5.10 -7.87
C ILE A 265 -18.24 3.78 -8.62
N ALA A 266 -19.36 3.12 -8.92
CA ALA A 266 -19.34 1.88 -9.70
C ALA A 266 -18.63 2.05 -11.06
N VAL A 267 -18.95 3.12 -11.78
CA VAL A 267 -18.32 3.44 -13.07
C VAL A 267 -16.85 3.78 -12.92
N GLU A 268 -16.49 4.63 -11.95
CA GLU A 268 -15.11 5.04 -11.68
C GLU A 268 -14.21 3.84 -11.28
N CYS A 269 -14.80 2.84 -10.62
CA CYS A 269 -14.11 1.60 -10.28
C CYS A 269 -14.03 0.60 -11.44
N GLY A 270 -14.59 0.93 -12.61
CA GLY A 270 -14.54 0.11 -13.81
C GLY A 270 -15.56 -1.02 -13.86
N PHE A 271 -16.69 -0.92 -13.13
CA PHE A 271 -17.79 -1.86 -13.27
C PHE A 271 -18.72 -1.44 -14.41
N ASP A 272 -19.05 -2.40 -15.27
CA ASP A 272 -19.93 -2.18 -16.42
C ASP A 272 -21.41 -2.06 -16.02
N SER A 273 -21.79 -2.48 -14.80
CA SER A 273 -23.14 -2.37 -14.29
C SER A 273 -23.22 -2.19 -12.78
N ILE A 274 -24.13 -1.33 -12.34
CA ILE A 274 -24.39 -1.06 -10.91
C ILE A 274 -24.85 -2.32 -10.16
N PRO A 275 -25.74 -3.18 -10.70
CA PRO A 275 -26.12 -4.42 -10.03
C PRO A 275 -24.95 -5.37 -9.79
N HIS A 276 -24.02 -5.49 -10.75
CA HIS A 276 -22.81 -6.28 -10.59
C HIS A 276 -21.91 -5.70 -9.50
N PHE A 277 -21.69 -4.37 -9.53
CA PHE A 277 -20.95 -3.67 -8.49
C PHE A 277 -21.52 -3.94 -7.09
N ASN A 278 -22.82 -3.69 -6.88
CA ASN A 278 -23.46 -3.84 -5.57
C ASN A 278 -23.35 -5.27 -5.02
N ARG A 279 -23.56 -6.28 -5.90
CA ARG A 279 -23.42 -7.67 -5.54
C ARG A 279 -21.98 -8.02 -5.14
N THR A 280 -21.01 -7.61 -5.94
CA THR A 280 -19.59 -7.87 -5.71
C THR A 280 -19.11 -7.14 -4.44
N PHE A 281 -19.53 -5.89 -4.27
CA PHE A 281 -19.21 -5.11 -3.07
C PHE A 281 -19.72 -5.79 -1.80
N LYS A 282 -21.01 -6.19 -1.78
CA LYS A 282 -21.59 -6.88 -0.63
C LYS A 282 -20.92 -8.24 -0.37
N GLN A 283 -20.56 -8.98 -1.42
CA GLN A 283 -19.87 -10.27 -1.31
C GLN A 283 -18.49 -10.12 -0.65
N LEU A 284 -17.74 -9.05 -0.97
CA LEU A 284 -16.38 -8.86 -0.49
C LEU A 284 -16.29 -8.12 0.85
N THR A 285 -17.23 -7.22 1.14
CA THR A 285 -17.21 -6.37 2.35
C THR A 285 -18.23 -6.79 3.42
N GLY A 286 -19.20 -7.63 3.06
CA GLY A 286 -20.33 -8.00 3.93
C GLY A 286 -21.46 -6.94 3.96
N LEU A 287 -21.22 -5.72 3.43
CA LEU A 287 -22.14 -4.59 3.47
C LEU A 287 -22.49 -4.11 2.06
N THR A 288 -23.66 -3.47 1.91
CA THR A 288 -23.91 -2.71 0.68
C THR A 288 -23.06 -1.43 0.66
N PRO A 289 -22.76 -0.83 -0.51
CA PRO A 289 -22.00 0.42 -0.60
C PRO A 289 -22.57 1.54 0.28
N THR A 290 -23.90 1.69 0.32
CA THR A 290 -24.57 2.69 1.16
C THR A 290 -24.45 2.39 2.65
N GLN A 291 -24.58 1.11 3.05
CA GLN A 291 -24.37 0.72 4.44
C GLN A 291 -22.92 0.95 4.88
N TYR A 292 -21.96 0.62 4.01
CA TYR A 292 -20.54 0.84 4.24
C TYR A 292 -20.23 2.33 4.47
N ARG A 293 -20.73 3.22 3.59
CA ARG A 293 -20.61 4.67 3.75
C ARG A 293 -21.20 5.15 5.08
N ASN A 294 -22.42 4.76 5.39
CA ASN A 294 -23.11 5.18 6.62
C ASN A 294 -22.43 4.70 7.91
N GLN A 295 -21.71 3.57 7.85
CA GLN A 295 -20.98 3.03 9.01
C GLN A 295 -19.68 3.78 9.28
N ILE A 296 -19.05 4.32 8.23
CA ILE A 296 -17.75 5.03 8.32
C ILE A 296 -17.96 6.53 8.61
N MET A 297 -19.11 7.09 8.25
CA MET A 297 -19.46 8.50 8.51
C MET A 297 -20.07 8.73 9.91
N LYS A 298 -20.23 7.67 10.72
CA LYS A 298 -20.60 7.74 12.14
C LYS A 298 -19.35 7.79 13.03
#